data_0116483bca0ad4e2808931a971a57d6a
#
_entry.id   0116483bca0ad4e2808931a971a57d6a
#
_cell.length_a   1.000
_cell.length_b   1.000
_cell.length_c   1.000
_cell.angle_alpha   90.00
_cell.angle_beta   90.00
_cell.angle_gamma   90.00
#
_symmetry.space_group_name_H-M   'P 1'
#
loop_
_entity.id
_entity.type
_entity.pdbx_description
1 polymer ?
#
loop_
_entity_poly.entity_id
_entity_poly.type
_entity_poly.pdbx_seq_one_letter_code
_entity_poly.pdbx_strand_id
1 'polypeptide(L)'
;MPNSPSARPLPASGRRFDHGTRVAVFGATGYIGAHLVPRLLREGCAVRASGRNRKVLDARDWSGVESVEADALMPDSLHAALAGVDTAYYLVHSMAAGQDFGRLDVQAAENFAAAADQAGVRRIVYLGGLVPDNADSEHLVSRRETGDRLR
;
A
#
# COMPACT_ATOMS: atom_id res chain seq x y z
N MET A 1 -6.53 -38.10 11.60
CA MET A 1 -6.78 -37.16 10.49
C MET A 1 -6.94 -35.78 11.09
N PRO A 2 -6.01 -34.86 10.93
CA PRO A 2 -6.21 -33.49 11.42
C PRO A 2 -7.22 -32.78 10.52
N ASN A 3 -8.23 -32.23 11.16
CA ASN A 3 -9.32 -31.46 10.59
C ASN A 3 -8.72 -30.18 9.93
N SER A 4 -8.81 -30.06 8.61
CA SER A 4 -8.50 -28.81 7.91
C SER A 4 -9.49 -27.74 8.37
N PRO A 5 -9.04 -26.54 8.74
CA PRO A 5 -9.95 -25.44 9.07
C PRO A 5 -10.74 -25.10 7.79
N SER A 6 -12.03 -25.33 7.84
CA SER A 6 -13.00 -24.93 6.81
C SER A 6 -12.85 -23.44 6.55
N ALA A 7 -12.38 -23.07 5.37
CA ALA A 7 -12.32 -21.69 4.93
C ALA A 7 -13.74 -21.11 4.98
N ARG A 8 -13.96 -20.17 5.87
CA ARG A 8 -15.22 -19.42 5.96
C ARG A 8 -15.50 -18.78 4.60
N PRO A 9 -16.65 -19.05 3.96
CA PRO A 9 -16.95 -18.43 2.68
C PRO A 9 -17.01 -16.91 2.85
N LEU A 10 -16.32 -16.22 1.95
CA LEU A 10 -16.39 -14.77 1.88
C LEU A 10 -17.84 -14.35 1.62
N PRO A 11 -18.37 -13.32 2.32
CA PRO A 11 -19.74 -12.89 2.10
C PRO A 11 -19.90 -12.47 0.64
N ALA A 12 -20.90 -13.07 -0.03
CA ALA A 12 -21.31 -12.65 -1.35
C ALA A 12 -21.86 -11.23 -1.27
N SER A 13 -21.35 -10.33 -2.13
CA SER A 13 -21.92 -9.00 -2.45
C SER A 13 -22.16 -8.03 -1.28
N GLY A 14 -21.15 -7.71 -0.50
CA GLY A 14 -21.12 -6.45 0.24
C GLY A 14 -20.14 -5.49 -0.42
N ARG A 15 -20.54 -4.27 -0.76
CA ARG A 15 -19.58 -3.24 -1.14
C ARG A 15 -18.56 -3.13 -0.02
N ARG A 16 -17.29 -3.34 -0.35
CA ARG A 16 -16.18 -3.30 0.63
C ARG A 16 -15.87 -1.87 1.09
N PHE A 17 -16.38 -0.90 0.35
CA PHE A 17 -16.20 0.53 0.59
C PHE A 17 -17.53 1.24 0.45
N ASP A 18 -17.74 2.26 1.26
CA ASP A 18 -18.82 3.21 1.06
C ASP A 18 -18.53 4.04 -0.20
N HIS A 19 -19.58 4.42 -0.91
CA HIS A 19 -19.42 5.22 -2.12
C HIS A 19 -18.71 6.54 -1.79
N GLY A 20 -17.63 6.84 -2.54
CA GLY A 20 -16.84 8.04 -2.32
C GLY A 20 -15.73 7.89 -1.26
N THR A 21 -15.51 6.70 -0.67
CA THR A 21 -14.35 6.44 0.18
C THR A 21 -13.08 6.85 -0.56
N ARG A 22 -12.24 7.67 0.09
CA ARG A 22 -10.97 8.12 -0.48
C ARG A 22 -9.89 7.11 -0.20
N VAL A 23 -9.30 6.58 -1.27
CA VAL A 23 -8.29 5.52 -1.19
C VAL A 23 -7.00 5.99 -1.85
N ALA A 24 -5.90 5.97 -1.11
CA ALA A 24 -4.56 6.13 -1.68
C ALA A 24 -3.96 4.77 -2.04
N VAL A 25 -3.34 4.68 -3.22
CA VAL A 25 -2.52 3.52 -3.62
C VAL A 25 -1.09 3.98 -3.75
N PHE A 26 -0.26 3.68 -2.77
CA PHE A 26 1.15 4.01 -2.73
C PHE A 26 1.97 2.87 -3.37
N GLY A 27 2.70 3.17 -4.45
CA GLY A 27 3.29 2.18 -5.35
C GLY A 27 2.36 1.79 -6.50
N ALA A 28 1.51 2.71 -6.91
CA ALA A 28 0.48 2.50 -7.94
C ALA A 28 1.04 2.09 -9.31
N THR A 29 2.28 2.45 -9.63
CA THR A 29 2.92 2.13 -10.91
C THR A 29 3.42 0.69 -11.01
N GLY A 30 3.51 -0.03 -9.88
CA GLY A 30 3.89 -1.43 -9.83
C GLY A 30 2.80 -2.36 -10.36
N TYR A 31 3.12 -3.66 -10.50
CA TYR A 31 2.20 -4.67 -11.03
C TYR A 31 0.87 -4.71 -10.26
N ILE A 32 0.93 -4.84 -8.92
CA ILE A 32 -0.27 -4.91 -8.09
C ILE A 32 -1.05 -3.60 -8.15
N GLY A 33 -0.37 -2.45 -8.02
CA GLY A 33 -1.00 -1.13 -8.07
C GLY A 33 -1.74 -0.89 -9.38
N ALA A 34 -1.15 -1.28 -10.50
CA ALA A 34 -1.75 -1.13 -11.84
C ALA A 34 -3.07 -1.93 -12.01
N HIS A 35 -3.23 -3.03 -11.30
CA HIS A 35 -4.47 -3.81 -11.30
C HIS A 35 -5.46 -3.34 -10.21
N LEU A 36 -4.95 -2.89 -9.07
CA LEU A 36 -5.76 -2.44 -7.95
C LEU A 36 -6.49 -1.13 -8.24
N VAL A 37 -5.82 -0.15 -8.85
CA VAL A 37 -6.40 1.18 -9.14
C VAL A 37 -7.69 1.07 -9.96
N PRO A 38 -7.73 0.38 -11.12
CA PRO A 38 -8.97 0.23 -11.89
C PRO A 38 -10.06 -0.53 -11.12
N ARG A 39 -9.68 -1.45 -10.24
CA ARG A 39 -10.63 -2.19 -9.42
C ARG A 39 -11.32 -1.28 -8.41
N LEU A 40 -10.55 -0.45 -7.69
CA LEU A 40 -11.07 0.50 -6.72
C LEU A 40 -12.01 1.52 -7.36
N LEU A 41 -11.69 2.00 -8.56
CA LEU A 41 -12.58 2.87 -9.32
C LEU A 41 -13.92 2.22 -9.63
N ARG A 42 -13.91 0.94 -10.05
CA ARG A 42 -15.16 0.19 -10.29
C ARG A 42 -16.00 -0.03 -9.03
N GLU A 43 -15.37 -0.08 -7.86
CA GLU A 43 -16.06 -0.14 -6.55
C GLU A 43 -16.60 1.23 -6.09
N GLY A 44 -16.39 2.30 -6.88
CA GLY A 44 -16.88 3.64 -6.57
C GLY A 44 -16.01 4.44 -5.60
N CYS A 45 -14.74 4.04 -5.40
CA CYS A 45 -13.80 4.79 -4.59
C CYS A 45 -13.28 6.03 -5.34
N ALA A 46 -12.98 7.09 -4.60
CA ALA A 46 -12.16 8.20 -5.06
C ALA A 46 -10.68 7.80 -4.88
N VAL A 47 -9.97 7.55 -5.99
CA VAL A 47 -8.62 6.97 -5.96
C VAL A 47 -7.56 8.04 -6.16
N ARG A 48 -6.56 8.04 -5.28
CA ARG A 48 -5.29 8.77 -5.43
C ARG A 48 -4.18 7.76 -5.65
N ALA A 49 -3.50 7.85 -6.79
CA ALA A 49 -2.35 7.03 -7.14
C ALA A 49 -1.05 7.76 -6.84
N SER A 50 -0.15 7.11 -6.11
CA SER A 50 1.14 7.69 -5.75
C SER A 50 2.31 6.79 -6.14
N GLY A 51 3.40 7.42 -6.51
CA GLY A 51 4.67 6.80 -6.86
C GLY A 51 5.76 7.85 -7.02
N ARG A 52 7.01 7.41 -7.15
CA ARG A 52 8.20 8.27 -7.20
C ARG A 52 8.39 9.04 -8.51
N ASN A 53 7.63 8.73 -9.54
CA ASN A 53 7.79 9.35 -10.86
C ASN A 53 6.44 9.75 -11.43
N ARG A 54 6.21 11.06 -11.46
CA ARG A 54 4.98 11.67 -11.95
C ARG A 54 4.68 11.29 -13.41
N LYS A 55 5.71 11.26 -14.26
CA LYS A 55 5.53 10.92 -15.68
C LYS A 55 5.03 9.49 -15.87
N VAL A 56 5.50 8.55 -15.03
CA VAL A 56 5.05 7.16 -15.08
C VAL A 56 3.61 7.03 -14.57
N LEU A 57 3.22 7.81 -13.56
CA LEU A 57 1.83 7.86 -13.07
C LEU A 57 0.90 8.39 -14.16
N ASP A 58 1.25 9.51 -14.79
CA ASP A 58 0.44 10.17 -15.81
C ASP A 58 0.32 9.31 -17.08
N ALA A 59 1.36 8.54 -17.42
CA ALA A 59 1.34 7.61 -18.55
C ALA A 59 0.37 6.42 -18.38
N ARG A 60 -0.15 6.19 -17.18
CA ARG A 60 -1.18 5.15 -16.93
C ARG A 60 -2.56 5.54 -17.45
N ASP A 61 -2.78 6.83 -17.72
CA ASP A 61 -4.04 7.38 -18.27
C ASP A 61 -5.31 6.86 -17.55
N TRP A 62 -5.26 6.83 -16.23
CA TRP A 62 -6.42 6.44 -15.42
C TRP A 62 -7.41 7.59 -15.29
N SER A 63 -8.52 7.52 -16.01
CA SER A 63 -9.57 8.52 -15.90
C SER A 63 -10.13 8.62 -14.49
N GLY A 64 -10.18 9.85 -13.93
CA GLY A 64 -10.75 10.11 -12.61
C GLY A 64 -9.82 9.76 -11.44
N VAL A 65 -8.54 9.45 -11.69
CA VAL A 65 -7.53 9.23 -10.66
C VAL A 65 -6.72 10.49 -10.43
N GLU A 66 -6.56 10.87 -9.16
CA GLU A 66 -5.63 11.90 -8.76
C GLU A 66 -4.21 11.31 -8.67
N SER A 67 -3.25 11.84 -9.43
CA SER A 67 -1.86 11.43 -9.40
C SER A 67 -1.04 12.35 -8.50
N VAL A 68 -0.32 11.78 -7.53
CA VAL A 68 0.56 12.51 -6.61
C VAL A 68 1.93 11.85 -6.57
N GLU A 69 2.98 12.62 -6.91
CA GLU A 69 4.35 12.15 -6.74
C GLU A 69 4.72 12.14 -5.27
N ALA A 70 5.16 11.00 -4.78
CA ALA A 70 5.61 10.85 -3.40
C ALA A 70 6.61 9.69 -3.25
N ASP A 71 7.56 9.87 -2.33
CA ASP A 71 8.55 8.88 -1.95
C ASP A 71 8.49 8.67 -0.43
N ALA A 72 8.37 7.42 0.02
CA ALA A 72 8.31 7.09 1.45
C ALA A 72 9.62 7.42 2.20
N LEU A 73 10.73 7.56 1.50
CA LEU A 73 11.99 8.05 2.08
C LEU A 73 12.06 9.58 2.21
N MET A 74 11.08 10.28 1.65
CA MET A 74 10.95 11.73 1.68
C MET A 74 9.66 12.13 2.42
N PRO A 75 9.68 12.23 3.77
CA PRO A 75 8.47 12.41 4.58
C PRO A 75 7.57 13.56 4.13
N ASP A 76 8.16 14.68 3.72
CA ASP A 76 7.41 15.86 3.28
C ASP A 76 6.52 15.59 2.06
N SER A 77 6.93 14.65 1.20
CA SER A 77 6.15 14.27 0.01
C SER A 77 4.88 13.46 0.36
N LEU A 78 4.86 12.83 1.53
CA LEU A 78 3.75 11.98 1.96
C LEU A 78 2.51 12.78 2.38
N HIS A 79 2.66 14.03 2.81
CA HIS A 79 1.54 14.85 3.25
C HIS A 79 0.49 15.03 2.15
N ALA A 80 0.92 15.37 0.93
CA ALA A 80 0.01 15.51 -0.21
C ALA A 80 -0.62 14.18 -0.62
N ALA A 81 0.15 13.09 -0.55
CA ALA A 81 -0.32 11.75 -0.91
C ALA A 81 -1.41 11.22 0.03
N LEU A 82 -1.39 11.60 1.32
CA LEU A 82 -2.25 11.05 2.35
C LEU A 82 -3.34 12.02 2.85
N ALA A 83 -3.30 13.29 2.47
CA ALA A 83 -4.27 14.29 2.90
C ALA A 83 -5.71 13.89 2.55
N GLY A 84 -6.57 13.78 3.56
CA GLY A 84 -7.99 13.45 3.42
C GLY A 84 -8.27 12.02 2.93
N VAL A 85 -7.31 11.11 3.06
CA VAL A 85 -7.43 9.69 2.69
C VAL A 85 -8.04 8.89 3.85
N ASP A 86 -8.99 8.02 3.54
CA ASP A 86 -9.61 7.11 4.53
C ASP A 86 -8.84 5.80 4.67
N THR A 87 -8.40 5.25 3.53
CA THR A 87 -7.68 3.98 3.45
C THR A 87 -6.48 4.12 2.53
N ALA A 88 -5.31 3.67 2.97
CA ALA A 88 -4.08 3.70 2.19
C ALA A 88 -3.55 2.29 1.93
N TYR A 89 -3.32 1.95 0.66
CA TYR A 89 -2.60 0.73 0.26
C TYR A 89 -1.11 1.03 0.15
N TYR A 90 -0.30 0.32 0.91
CA TYR A 90 1.15 0.42 0.89
C TYR A 90 1.75 -0.76 0.11
N LEU A 91 2.20 -0.51 -1.12
CA LEU A 91 2.68 -1.53 -2.07
C LEU A 91 4.15 -1.30 -2.49
N VAL A 92 4.92 -0.62 -1.67
CA VAL A 92 6.31 -0.26 -1.97
C VAL A 92 7.29 -1.21 -1.31
N HIS A 93 8.36 -1.56 -2.05
CA HIS A 93 9.52 -2.31 -1.57
C HIS A 93 10.79 -1.78 -2.23
N SER A 94 11.87 -1.71 -1.46
CA SER A 94 13.17 -1.19 -1.90
C SER A 94 14.08 -2.26 -2.54
N MET A 95 13.51 -3.25 -3.23
CA MET A 95 14.24 -4.40 -3.79
C MET A 95 15.42 -4.02 -4.70
N ALA A 96 15.44 -2.80 -5.25
CA ALA A 96 16.52 -2.31 -6.11
C ALA A 96 17.69 -1.66 -5.33
N ALA A 97 17.59 -1.55 -4.01
CA ALA A 97 18.56 -0.82 -3.18
C ALA A 97 19.79 -1.65 -2.74
N GLY A 98 20.01 -2.84 -3.31
CA GLY A 98 21.13 -3.70 -2.96
C GLY A 98 21.05 -4.23 -1.52
N GLN A 99 22.17 -4.27 -0.79
CA GLN A 99 22.24 -4.83 0.57
C GLN A 99 21.53 -4.00 1.65
N ASP A 100 21.19 -2.74 1.37
CA ASP A 100 20.53 -1.83 2.32
C ASP A 100 19.00 -1.86 2.25
N PHE A 101 18.40 -2.72 1.43
CA PHE A 101 16.95 -2.70 1.18
C PHE A 101 16.12 -2.87 2.46
N GLY A 102 16.52 -3.74 3.38
CA GLY A 102 15.78 -3.98 4.63
C GLY A 102 15.69 -2.74 5.51
N ARG A 103 16.80 -2.03 5.69
CA ARG A 103 16.83 -0.77 6.45
C ARG A 103 15.99 0.32 5.79
N LEU A 104 16.07 0.43 4.47
CA LEU A 104 15.29 1.41 3.72
C LEU A 104 13.79 1.10 3.74
N ASP A 105 13.41 -0.18 3.66
CA ASP A 105 12.01 -0.60 3.76
C ASP A 105 11.43 -0.27 5.14
N VAL A 106 12.15 -0.52 6.22
CA VAL A 106 11.73 -0.17 7.58
C VAL A 106 11.57 1.34 7.72
N GLN A 107 12.56 2.13 7.28
CA GLN A 107 12.48 3.59 7.35
C GLN A 107 11.32 4.15 6.53
N ALA A 108 11.11 3.65 5.31
CA ALA A 108 10.00 4.03 4.46
C ALA A 108 8.64 3.72 5.12
N ALA A 109 8.51 2.55 5.75
CA ALA A 109 7.30 2.16 6.46
C ALA A 109 7.05 3.05 7.70
N GLU A 110 8.08 3.38 8.47
CA GLU A 110 7.98 4.29 9.62
C GLU A 110 7.53 5.70 9.20
N ASN A 111 8.15 6.25 8.16
CA ASN A 111 7.76 7.55 7.62
C ASN A 111 6.31 7.55 7.14
N PHE A 112 5.92 6.48 6.42
CA PHE A 112 4.56 6.34 5.91
C PHE A 112 3.53 6.20 7.03
N ALA A 113 3.79 5.38 8.04
CA ALA A 113 2.92 5.21 9.21
C ALA A 113 2.73 6.53 9.97
N ALA A 114 3.81 7.26 10.22
CA ALA A 114 3.76 8.57 10.87
C ALA A 114 2.94 9.59 10.08
N ALA A 115 3.14 9.66 8.76
CA ALA A 115 2.38 10.55 7.89
C ALA A 115 0.90 10.16 7.78
N ALA A 116 0.59 8.86 7.78
CA ALA A 116 -0.77 8.35 7.77
C ALA A 116 -1.52 8.68 9.07
N ASP A 117 -0.86 8.54 10.21
CA ASP A 117 -1.41 8.93 11.52
C ASP A 117 -1.71 10.44 11.55
N GLN A 118 -0.77 11.28 11.15
CA GLN A 118 -0.94 12.73 11.09
C GLN A 118 -2.07 13.15 10.14
N ALA A 119 -2.25 12.43 9.03
CA ALA A 119 -3.31 12.68 8.06
C ALA A 119 -4.68 12.13 8.49
N GLY A 120 -4.76 11.37 9.59
CA GLY A 120 -5.98 10.73 10.08
C GLY A 120 -6.44 9.56 9.21
N VAL A 121 -5.53 8.87 8.52
CA VAL A 121 -5.83 7.66 7.76
C VAL A 121 -6.32 6.57 8.72
N ARG A 122 -7.52 6.06 8.48
CA ARG A 122 -8.16 5.08 9.38
C ARG A 122 -7.69 3.65 9.18
N ARG A 123 -7.14 3.35 8.01
CA ARG A 123 -6.72 1.99 7.64
C ARG A 123 -5.52 2.02 6.70
N ILE A 124 -4.50 1.26 7.05
CA ILE A 124 -3.43 0.91 6.12
C ILE A 124 -3.60 -0.54 5.70
N VAL A 125 -3.53 -0.81 4.40
CA VAL A 125 -3.52 -2.16 3.83
C VAL A 125 -2.15 -2.43 3.25
N TYR A 126 -1.47 -3.41 3.81
CA TYR A 126 -0.15 -3.84 3.38
C TYR A 126 -0.20 -5.24 2.78
N LEU A 127 0.37 -5.42 1.61
CA LEU A 127 0.53 -6.73 0.98
C LEU A 127 1.89 -7.31 1.40
N GLY A 128 1.92 -7.95 2.56
CA GLY A 128 3.09 -8.68 3.05
C GLY A 128 3.29 -10.03 2.37
N GLY A 129 4.24 -10.81 2.90
CA GLY A 129 4.43 -12.22 2.56
C GLY A 129 3.93 -13.12 3.69
N LEU A 130 3.70 -14.39 3.38
CA LEU A 130 3.61 -15.43 4.41
C LEU A 130 5.02 -15.68 4.93
N VAL A 131 5.30 -15.23 6.16
CA VAL A 131 6.63 -15.31 6.76
C VAL A 131 6.59 -16.34 7.88
N PRO A 132 7.27 -17.50 7.74
CA PRO A 132 7.44 -18.44 8.84
C PRO A 132 8.22 -17.81 9.99
N ASP A 133 7.99 -18.28 11.22
CA ASP A 133 8.70 -17.78 12.41
C ASP A 133 10.21 -17.97 12.33
N ASN A 134 10.66 -18.99 11.60
CA ASN A 134 12.08 -19.34 11.36
C ASN A 134 12.57 -18.91 9.97
N ALA A 135 12.01 -17.84 9.39
CA ALA A 135 12.43 -17.36 8.07
C ALA A 135 13.88 -16.85 8.10
N ASP A 136 14.74 -17.45 7.27
CA ASP A 136 16.14 -17.07 7.10
C ASP A 136 16.36 -16.08 5.95
N SER A 137 15.34 -15.86 5.12
CA SER A 137 15.40 -14.94 3.99
C SER A 137 15.30 -13.49 4.45
N GLU A 138 16.31 -12.68 4.15
CA GLU A 138 16.31 -11.24 4.43
C GLU A 138 15.08 -10.53 3.85
N HIS A 139 14.60 -10.94 2.68
CA HIS A 139 13.39 -10.40 2.07
C HIS A 139 12.13 -10.69 2.88
N LEU A 140 12.01 -11.90 3.43
CA LEU A 140 10.86 -12.26 4.27
C LEU A 140 10.90 -11.54 5.61
N VAL A 141 12.09 -11.44 6.22
CA VAL A 141 12.29 -10.67 7.46
C VAL A 141 11.93 -9.20 7.25
N SER A 142 12.44 -8.57 6.18
CA SER A 142 12.11 -7.18 5.83
C SER A 142 10.60 -6.96 5.64
N ARG A 143 9.90 -7.91 5.00
CA ARG A 143 8.43 -7.81 4.83
C ARG A 143 7.66 -7.90 6.14
N ARG A 144 8.12 -8.72 7.08
CA ARG A 144 7.54 -8.81 8.41
C ARG A 144 7.75 -7.50 9.17
N GLU A 145 8.99 -7.02 9.21
CA GLU A 145 9.36 -5.77 9.88
C GLU A 145 8.59 -4.58 9.31
N THR A 146 8.47 -4.48 7.98
CA THR A 146 7.64 -3.48 7.31
C THR A 146 6.20 -3.54 7.79
N GLY A 147 5.60 -4.74 7.84
CA GLY A 147 4.24 -4.93 8.33
C GLY A 147 4.07 -4.52 9.79
N ASP A 148 5.06 -4.77 10.63
CA ASP A 148 5.05 -4.40 12.05
C ASP A 148 5.13 -2.87 12.24
N ARG A 149 5.85 -2.16 11.37
CA ARG A 149 5.94 -0.68 11.39
C ARG A 149 4.68 0.03 10.88
N LEU A 150 3.89 -0.64 10.07
CA LEU A 150 2.64 -0.10 9.51
C LEU A 150 1.41 -0.33 10.41
N ARG A 151 1.55 -1.01 11.55
CA ARG A 151 0.49 -1.25 12.54
C ARG A 151 0.34 -0.09 13.49
#